data_ce1e870263abe376d20677ea70d2fee5
#
_entry.id   ce1e870263abe376d20677ea70d2fee5
#
_cell.length_a   1.000
_cell.length_b   1.000
_cell.length_c   1.000
_cell.angle_alpha   90.00
_cell.angle_beta   90.00
_cell.angle_gamma   90.00
#
_symmetry.space_group_name_H-M   'P 1'
#
loop_
_entity.id
_entity.type
_entity.pdbx_description
1 polymer ?
#
loop_
_entity_poly.entity_id
_entity_poly.type
_entity_poly.pdbx_seq_one_letter_code
_entity_poly.pdbx_strand_id
1 'polypeptide(L)'
;IGLLDDGKYAREEMIDELIMPMQKDSSEVFLDSCNLWLIDERLAFHNYLASDKTINAMPISDSASGKEPDLLSLKVFDNPILVNDQTNFPLVSITVVELKRPMRNDMKEGEDKDPIEQALGYVERIREGQVKTKDGFLMPRNDHIPAYCYIVCDLTPTMIKRCKNFSLTMTADGMGYFGYNPNYKSYIEVISFNQLVRSAKERNKAFFDKLGLSSN
;
A
#
# COMPACT_ATOMS: atom_id res chain seq x y z
N ILE A 1 -17.90 1.52 -5.27
CA ILE A 1 -18.35 0.16 -4.92
C ILE A 1 -19.74 0.28 -4.36
N GLY A 2 -20.72 -0.31 -5.05
CA GLY A 2 -22.13 -0.29 -4.66
C GLY A 2 -22.51 -1.42 -3.69
N LEU A 3 -23.81 -1.48 -3.37
CA LEU A 3 -24.37 -2.62 -2.63
C LEU A 3 -24.35 -3.88 -3.53
N LEU A 4 -24.09 -5.01 -2.92
CA LEU A 4 -24.29 -6.34 -3.52
C LEU A 4 -25.78 -6.64 -3.67
N ASP A 5 -26.13 -7.70 -4.40
CA ASP A 5 -27.51 -8.12 -4.61
C ASP A 5 -28.29 -8.40 -3.31
N ASP A 6 -27.59 -8.76 -2.24
CA ASP A 6 -28.15 -8.95 -0.89
C ASP A 6 -28.35 -7.66 -0.10
N GLY A 7 -28.08 -6.49 -0.69
CA GLY A 7 -28.19 -5.18 -0.06
C GLY A 7 -27.08 -4.84 0.91
N LYS A 8 -25.97 -5.59 0.93
CA LYS A 8 -24.80 -5.33 1.77
C LYS A 8 -23.63 -4.80 0.94
N TYR A 9 -22.71 -4.13 1.60
CA TYR A 9 -21.44 -3.77 0.99
C TYR A 9 -20.52 -4.99 0.89
N ALA A 10 -19.62 -4.98 -0.09
CA ALA A 10 -18.59 -6.00 -0.22
C ALA A 10 -17.80 -6.14 1.08
N ARG A 11 -17.41 -7.36 1.41
CA ARG A 11 -16.49 -7.62 2.53
C ARG A 11 -15.08 -7.20 2.13
N GLU A 12 -14.26 -6.91 3.12
CA GLU A 12 -12.84 -6.53 2.95
C GLU A 12 -12.10 -7.59 2.14
N GLU A 13 -12.23 -8.87 2.51
CA GLU A 13 -11.55 -9.98 1.85
C GLU A 13 -11.88 -10.10 0.34
N MET A 14 -13.09 -9.69 -0.08
CA MET A 14 -13.45 -9.68 -1.50
C MET A 14 -12.70 -8.60 -2.29
N ILE A 15 -12.34 -7.51 -1.63
CA ILE A 15 -11.59 -6.42 -2.25
C ILE A 15 -10.11 -6.79 -2.30
N ASP A 16 -9.61 -7.40 -1.24
CA ASP A 16 -8.23 -7.90 -1.15
C ASP A 16 -7.98 -8.92 -2.26
N GLU A 17 -8.83 -9.93 -2.36
CA GLU A 17 -8.75 -10.98 -3.38
C GLU A 17 -8.84 -10.43 -4.81
N LEU A 18 -9.58 -9.33 -5.02
CA LEU A 18 -9.63 -8.66 -6.32
C LEU A 18 -8.28 -8.03 -6.70
N ILE A 19 -7.52 -7.55 -5.73
CA ILE A 19 -6.24 -6.87 -5.96
C ILE A 19 -5.11 -7.89 -6.11
N MET A 20 -5.04 -8.85 -5.21
CA MET A 20 -4.06 -9.93 -5.21
C MET A 20 -4.62 -11.14 -4.43
N PRO A 21 -4.39 -12.38 -4.89
CA PRO A 21 -4.76 -13.57 -4.12
C PRO A 21 -4.19 -13.51 -2.69
N MET A 22 -5.06 -13.71 -1.70
CA MET A 22 -4.71 -13.61 -0.28
C MET A 22 -3.75 -14.71 0.16
N GLN A 23 -2.97 -14.45 1.21
CA GLN A 23 -1.97 -15.35 1.81
C GLN A 23 -0.89 -15.82 0.83
N LYS A 24 -0.61 -15.01 -0.19
CA LYS A 24 0.36 -15.29 -1.24
C LYS A 24 1.44 -14.23 -1.32
N ASP A 25 2.56 -14.58 -1.93
CA ASP A 25 3.60 -13.62 -2.30
C ASP A 25 4.03 -13.78 -3.76
N SER A 26 4.89 -12.87 -4.21
CA SER A 26 5.36 -12.78 -5.58
C SER A 26 6.19 -13.97 -6.06
N SER A 27 6.51 -14.93 -5.21
CA SER A 27 7.08 -16.22 -5.62
C SER A 27 6.02 -17.29 -5.93
N GLU A 28 4.78 -17.05 -5.50
CA GLU A 28 3.66 -18.01 -5.58
C GLU A 28 2.60 -17.61 -6.63
N VAL A 29 2.57 -16.33 -7.04
CA VAL A 29 1.57 -15.82 -7.99
C VAL A 29 2.23 -15.10 -9.16
N PHE A 30 1.56 -15.13 -10.32
CA PHE A 30 1.97 -14.35 -11.48
C PHE A 30 1.30 -12.97 -11.45
N LEU A 31 1.99 -11.95 -11.99
CA LEU A 31 1.49 -10.58 -12.05
C LEU A 31 0.15 -10.43 -12.81
N ASP A 32 -0.09 -11.28 -13.80
CA ASP A 32 -1.33 -11.30 -14.59
C ASP A 32 -2.55 -11.77 -13.78
N SER A 33 -2.33 -12.42 -12.64
CA SER A 33 -3.39 -12.76 -11.68
C SER A 33 -3.65 -11.67 -10.64
N CYS A 34 -2.93 -10.54 -10.72
CA CYS A 34 -3.04 -9.43 -9.79
C CYS A 34 -3.56 -8.16 -10.49
N ASN A 35 -4.38 -7.39 -9.78
CA ASN A 35 -4.89 -6.11 -10.24
C ASN A 35 -4.24 -4.92 -9.51
N LEU A 36 -2.93 -4.96 -9.33
CA LEU A 36 -2.15 -3.94 -8.62
C LEU A 36 -2.30 -2.54 -9.23
N TRP A 37 -2.56 -2.48 -10.54
CA TRP A 37 -2.82 -1.26 -11.30
C TRP A 37 -4.05 -0.48 -10.80
N LEU A 38 -4.95 -1.13 -10.06
CA LEU A 38 -6.08 -0.45 -9.42
C LEU A 38 -5.58 0.57 -8.38
N ILE A 39 -4.56 0.23 -7.62
CA ILE A 39 -3.97 1.10 -6.59
C ILE A 39 -2.92 1.99 -7.23
N ASP A 40 -1.83 1.39 -7.71
CA ASP A 40 -0.72 2.09 -8.34
C ASP A 40 0.01 1.13 -9.28
N GLU A 41 0.19 1.52 -10.54
CA GLU A 41 0.93 0.72 -11.52
C GLU A 41 2.39 0.47 -11.12
N ARG A 42 2.96 1.32 -10.28
CA ARG A 42 4.33 1.16 -9.76
C ARG A 42 4.47 -0.07 -8.87
N LEU A 43 3.38 -0.58 -8.31
CA LEU A 43 3.38 -1.82 -7.53
C LEU A 43 3.74 -3.05 -8.38
N ALA A 44 3.55 -2.99 -9.71
CA ALA A 44 4.00 -4.05 -10.61
C ALA A 44 5.54 -4.16 -10.70
N PHE A 45 6.28 -3.11 -10.30
CA PHE A 45 7.74 -3.07 -10.34
C PHE A 45 8.32 -3.32 -8.95
N HIS A 46 7.99 -4.43 -8.33
CA HIS A 46 8.46 -4.83 -6.99
C HIS A 46 9.58 -5.87 -7.08
N ASN A 47 10.36 -5.97 -6.01
CA ASN A 47 11.29 -7.06 -5.78
C ASN A 47 10.69 -8.14 -4.89
N TYR A 48 9.76 -7.74 -4.03
CA TYR A 48 8.93 -8.61 -3.22
C TYR A 48 7.55 -7.99 -3.05
N LEU A 49 6.52 -8.81 -3.12
CA LEU A 49 5.13 -8.43 -2.91
C LEU A 49 4.46 -9.56 -2.13
N ALA A 50 3.65 -9.23 -1.14
CA ALA A 50 2.88 -10.19 -0.37
C ALA A 50 1.50 -9.60 -0.05
N SER A 51 0.49 -10.45 -0.02
CA SER A 51 -0.88 -10.14 0.39
C SER A 51 -1.27 -11.01 1.57
N ASP A 52 -1.77 -10.38 2.63
CA ASP A 52 -2.32 -11.04 3.83
C ASP A 52 -1.38 -12.13 4.38
N LYS A 53 -0.09 -11.78 4.44
CA LYS A 53 0.98 -12.62 4.99
C LYS A 53 1.55 -12.00 6.25
N THR A 54 1.82 -12.81 7.27
CA THR A 54 2.46 -12.32 8.49
C THR A 54 3.86 -11.80 8.22
N ILE A 55 4.22 -10.69 8.84
CA ILE A 55 5.55 -10.06 8.64
C ILE A 55 6.68 -11.04 8.97
N ASN A 56 6.53 -11.87 10.01
CA ASN A 56 7.53 -12.86 10.39
C ASN A 56 7.69 -14.02 9.38
N ALA A 57 6.73 -14.20 8.48
CA ALA A 57 6.81 -15.18 7.39
C ALA A 57 7.44 -14.60 6.11
N MET A 58 7.66 -13.28 6.05
CA MET A 58 8.22 -12.62 4.89
C MET A 58 9.76 -12.67 4.91
N PRO A 59 10.42 -12.96 3.77
CA PRO A 59 11.88 -13.05 3.72
C PRO A 59 12.60 -11.70 3.82
N ILE A 60 11.84 -10.60 3.81
CA ILE A 60 12.38 -9.23 3.71
C ILE A 60 12.69 -8.58 5.05
N SER A 61 12.34 -9.20 6.18
CA SER A 61 12.64 -8.69 7.51
C SER A 61 12.82 -9.82 8.50
N ASP A 62 13.65 -9.61 9.52
CA ASP A 62 13.80 -10.53 10.66
C ASP A 62 12.83 -10.21 11.80
N SER A 63 11.84 -9.36 11.56
CA SER A 63 10.80 -9.03 12.54
C SER A 63 10.02 -10.28 12.96
N ALA A 64 9.86 -10.46 14.28
CA ALA A 64 9.05 -11.55 14.82
C ALA A 64 7.54 -11.27 14.83
N SER A 65 7.11 -10.18 14.21
CA SER A 65 5.70 -9.74 14.22
C SER A 65 4.80 -10.70 13.46
N GLY A 66 3.75 -11.16 14.13
CA GLY A 66 2.67 -11.94 13.52
C GLY A 66 1.54 -11.10 12.91
N LYS A 67 1.74 -9.78 12.77
CA LYS A 67 0.77 -8.89 12.11
C LYS A 67 0.82 -9.07 10.59
N GLU A 68 -0.33 -8.89 9.94
CA GLU A 68 -0.56 -9.16 8.51
C GLU A 68 -1.05 -7.87 7.84
N PRO A 69 -0.24 -7.20 6.98
CA PRO A 69 -0.73 -6.14 6.11
C PRO A 69 -1.55 -6.72 4.95
N ASP A 70 -2.61 -6.03 4.52
CA ASP A 70 -3.42 -6.46 3.38
C ASP A 70 -2.56 -6.58 2.12
N LEU A 71 -1.67 -5.61 1.88
CA LEU A 71 -0.64 -5.71 0.84
C LEU A 71 0.67 -5.05 1.32
N LEU A 72 1.78 -5.72 1.08
CA LEU A 72 3.12 -5.20 1.33
C LEU A 72 4.01 -5.37 0.11
N SER A 73 4.68 -4.29 -0.29
CA SER A 73 5.68 -4.32 -1.36
C SER A 73 7.01 -3.78 -0.89
N LEU A 74 8.08 -4.48 -1.23
CA LEU A 74 9.46 -4.00 -1.16
C LEU A 74 9.98 -3.76 -2.57
N LYS A 75 10.43 -2.54 -2.83
CA LYS A 75 11.09 -2.17 -4.07
C LYS A 75 12.52 -1.77 -3.80
N VAL A 76 13.45 -2.40 -4.49
CA VAL A 76 14.87 -2.07 -4.51
C VAL A 76 15.14 -1.32 -5.81
N PHE A 77 15.64 -0.09 -5.69
CA PHE A 77 16.05 0.71 -6.85
C PHE A 77 17.52 0.43 -7.11
N ASP A 78 17.80 -0.33 -8.14
CA ASP A 78 19.15 -0.47 -8.70
C ASP A 78 19.33 0.66 -9.72
N ASN A 79 19.98 1.75 -9.30
CA ASN A 79 20.28 2.86 -10.19
C ASN A 79 21.79 3.03 -10.33
N PRO A 80 22.43 2.36 -11.29
CA PRO A 80 23.86 2.41 -11.49
C PRO A 80 24.40 3.80 -11.90
N ILE A 81 23.52 4.72 -12.32
CA ILE A 81 23.91 6.07 -12.77
C ILE A 81 24.12 7.04 -11.62
N LEU A 82 23.48 6.81 -10.47
CA LEU A 82 23.58 7.68 -9.29
C LEU A 82 24.59 7.21 -8.25
N VAL A 83 25.37 6.23 -8.61
CA VAL A 83 26.29 5.55 -7.72
C VAL A 83 27.60 6.32 -7.65
N ASN A 84 27.79 7.05 -6.55
CA ASN A 84 29.11 7.55 -6.18
C ASN A 84 29.86 6.42 -5.46
N ASP A 85 31.08 6.12 -5.88
CA ASP A 85 31.88 4.94 -5.50
C ASP A 85 32.07 4.67 -4.00
N GLN A 86 31.60 5.52 -3.12
CA GLN A 86 31.83 5.40 -1.68
C GLN A 86 30.56 5.15 -0.82
N THR A 87 29.35 5.16 -1.40
CA THR A 87 28.10 5.01 -0.63
C THR A 87 27.00 4.27 -1.37
N ASN A 88 27.36 3.21 -2.08
CA ASN A 88 26.45 2.47 -2.96
C ASN A 88 25.56 1.53 -2.19
N PHE A 89 24.54 2.08 -1.52
CA PHE A 89 23.46 1.26 -1.01
C PHE A 89 22.29 1.34 -1.99
N PRO A 90 21.68 0.19 -2.34
CA PRO A 90 20.47 0.21 -3.13
C PRO A 90 19.43 1.08 -2.43
N LEU A 91 18.79 1.96 -3.17
CA LEU A 91 17.64 2.67 -2.68
C LEU A 91 16.49 1.68 -2.52
N VAL A 92 15.94 1.62 -1.33
CA VAL A 92 14.82 0.72 -1.01
C VAL A 92 13.63 1.56 -0.60
N SER A 93 12.44 1.13 -0.96
CA SER A 93 11.19 1.66 -0.42
C SER A 93 10.27 0.54 0.02
N ILE A 94 9.53 0.80 1.09
CA ILE A 94 8.47 -0.06 1.59
C ILE A 94 7.14 0.56 1.18
N THR A 95 6.24 -0.23 0.62
CA THR A 95 4.85 0.20 0.40
C THR A 95 3.92 -0.73 1.15
N VAL A 96 3.06 -0.16 1.96
CA VAL A 96 1.98 -0.85 2.67
C VAL A 96 0.66 -0.35 2.11
N VAL A 97 -0.25 -1.26 1.81
CA VAL A 97 -1.63 -0.93 1.48
C VAL A 97 -2.52 -1.54 2.54
N GLU A 98 -3.45 -0.76 3.03
CA GLU A 98 -4.45 -1.14 4.01
C GLU A 98 -5.83 -0.87 3.43
N LEU A 99 -6.64 -1.89 3.33
CA LEU A 99 -7.99 -1.84 2.78
C LEU A 99 -9.00 -1.88 3.92
N LYS A 100 -10.07 -1.15 3.77
CA LYS A 100 -11.16 -1.21 4.75
C LYS A 100 -12.48 -1.38 4.01
N ARG A 101 -13.35 -2.25 4.54
CA ARG A 101 -14.66 -2.48 3.95
C ARG A 101 -15.40 -1.14 3.69
N PRO A 102 -16.20 -1.05 2.63
CA PRO A 102 -16.95 0.16 2.31
C PRO A 102 -17.83 0.62 3.47
N MET A 103 -17.98 1.93 3.60
CA MET A 103 -18.81 2.62 4.60
C MET A 103 -18.48 2.32 6.06
N ARG A 104 -17.28 1.79 6.37
CA ARG A 104 -16.82 1.61 7.74
C ARG A 104 -16.70 2.96 8.46
N ASN A 105 -17.38 3.11 9.59
CA ASN A 105 -17.48 4.37 10.31
C ASN A 105 -17.30 4.19 11.85
N ASP A 106 -16.44 3.27 12.25
CA ASP A 106 -16.12 2.97 13.66
C ASP A 106 -14.63 3.21 13.98
N MET A 107 -13.94 3.94 13.13
CA MET A 107 -12.52 4.22 13.27
C MET A 107 -12.26 5.16 14.46
N LYS A 108 -11.26 4.81 15.26
CA LYS A 108 -10.82 5.58 16.42
C LYS A 108 -9.36 5.29 16.70
N GLU A 109 -8.77 6.03 17.60
CA GLU A 109 -7.40 5.86 18.05
C GLU A 109 -7.11 4.42 18.47
N GLY A 110 -5.92 3.95 18.16
CA GLY A 110 -5.42 2.60 18.39
C GLY A 110 -5.30 1.79 17.12
N GLU A 111 -4.18 1.09 16.99
CA GLU A 111 -3.80 0.34 15.79
C GLU A 111 -4.87 -0.64 15.27
N ASP A 112 -5.64 -1.25 16.19
CA ASP A 112 -6.70 -2.18 15.78
C ASP A 112 -7.95 -1.49 15.19
N LYS A 113 -8.03 -0.15 15.30
CA LYS A 113 -9.20 0.63 14.93
C LYS A 113 -8.90 1.77 13.94
N ASP A 114 -7.64 2.11 13.77
CA ASP A 114 -7.18 3.18 12.89
C ASP A 114 -6.33 2.61 11.77
N PRO A 115 -6.81 2.64 10.51
CA PRO A 115 -6.03 2.10 9.40
C PRO A 115 -4.73 2.87 9.12
N ILE A 116 -4.64 4.15 9.51
CA ILE A 116 -3.40 4.91 9.37
C ILE A 116 -2.37 4.41 10.40
N GLU A 117 -2.77 4.27 11.68
CA GLU A 117 -1.87 3.71 12.70
C GLU A 117 -1.48 2.27 12.37
N GLN A 118 -2.40 1.50 11.83
CA GLN A 118 -2.16 0.11 11.40
C GLN A 118 -1.07 0.06 10.33
N ALA A 119 -1.21 0.83 9.25
CA ALA A 119 -0.21 0.88 8.17
C ALA A 119 1.16 1.38 8.65
N LEU A 120 1.19 2.42 9.50
CA LEU A 120 2.42 2.93 10.08
C LEU A 120 3.08 1.91 11.02
N GLY A 121 2.28 1.20 11.81
CA GLY A 121 2.77 0.13 12.70
C GLY A 121 3.41 -1.02 11.92
N TYR A 122 2.91 -1.39 10.73
CA TYR A 122 3.57 -2.36 9.87
C TYR A 122 4.94 -1.88 9.40
N VAL A 123 5.03 -0.61 8.98
CA VAL A 123 6.31 -0.02 8.56
C VAL A 123 7.33 -0.05 9.71
N GLU A 124 6.93 0.30 10.93
CA GLU A 124 7.80 0.24 12.11
C GLU A 124 8.31 -1.19 12.36
N ARG A 125 7.39 -2.16 12.40
CA ARG A 125 7.75 -3.57 12.64
C ARG A 125 8.71 -4.14 11.61
N ILE A 126 8.57 -3.74 10.35
CA ILE A 126 9.49 -4.15 9.29
C ILE A 126 10.87 -3.52 9.53
N ARG A 127 10.92 -2.26 9.92
CA ARG A 127 12.17 -1.53 10.20
C ARG A 127 12.84 -1.93 11.51
N GLU A 128 12.09 -2.39 12.52
CA GLU A 128 12.62 -2.96 13.76
C GLU A 128 13.41 -4.24 13.49
N GLY A 129 12.99 -5.03 12.50
CA GLY A 129 13.79 -6.12 11.96
C GLY A 129 14.89 -5.62 11.03
N GLN A 130 15.85 -6.47 10.75
CA GLN A 130 16.86 -6.20 9.73
C GLN A 130 16.21 -6.30 8.34
N VAL A 131 16.01 -5.18 7.65
CA VAL A 131 15.46 -5.20 6.29
C VAL A 131 16.48 -5.79 5.32
N LYS A 132 16.03 -6.67 4.47
CA LYS A 132 16.84 -7.36 3.47
C LYS A 132 16.07 -7.57 2.17
N THR A 133 16.77 -7.73 1.07
CA THR A 133 16.16 -8.19 -0.17
C THR A 133 15.69 -9.62 -0.02
N LYS A 134 14.82 -10.10 -0.91
CA LYS A 134 14.41 -11.51 -0.95
C LYS A 134 15.59 -12.49 -1.09
N ASP A 135 16.71 -12.03 -1.64
CA ASP A 135 17.94 -12.81 -1.81
C ASP A 135 18.88 -12.71 -0.60
N GLY A 136 18.44 -12.05 0.48
CA GLY A 136 19.15 -11.98 1.75
C GLY A 136 20.16 -10.84 1.89
N PHE A 137 20.28 -9.92 0.91
CA PHE A 137 21.14 -8.75 1.04
C PHE A 137 20.57 -7.78 2.07
N LEU A 138 21.37 -7.48 3.09
CA LEU A 138 20.99 -6.58 4.17
C LEU A 138 20.93 -5.14 3.71
N MET A 139 19.90 -4.43 4.13
CA MET A 139 19.76 -3.00 3.90
C MET A 139 20.33 -2.24 5.08
N PRO A 140 21.30 -1.33 4.85
CA PRO A 140 21.78 -0.47 5.92
C PRO A 140 20.74 0.62 6.21
N ARG A 141 20.73 1.10 7.46
CA ARG A 141 19.89 2.21 7.90
C ARG A 141 18.39 1.97 7.71
N ASN A 142 17.88 0.86 8.23
CA ASN A 142 16.45 0.51 8.16
C ASN A 142 15.52 1.67 8.52
N ASP A 143 15.89 2.47 9.52
CA ASP A 143 15.13 3.64 9.99
C ASP A 143 15.04 4.79 8.96
N HIS A 144 15.86 4.77 7.92
CA HIS A 144 15.86 5.73 6.83
C HIS A 144 15.17 5.24 5.55
N ILE A 145 14.76 3.98 5.48
CA ILE A 145 14.03 3.46 4.32
C ILE A 145 12.71 4.23 4.19
N PRO A 146 12.45 4.94 3.07
CA PRO A 146 11.18 5.64 2.90
C PRO A 146 10.03 4.64 2.79
N ALA A 147 8.87 5.01 3.32
CA ALA A 147 7.67 4.20 3.19
C ALA A 147 6.51 5.00 2.57
N TYR A 148 5.63 4.26 1.90
CA TYR A 148 4.39 4.74 1.33
C TYR A 148 3.25 3.90 1.92
N CYS A 149 2.29 4.57 2.55
CA CYS A 149 1.12 3.95 3.15
C CYS A 149 -0.12 4.38 2.37
N TYR A 150 -0.73 3.47 1.63
CA TYR A 150 -2.01 3.66 0.96
C TYR A 150 -3.12 3.08 1.82
N ILE A 151 -4.08 3.91 2.19
CA ILE A 151 -5.27 3.49 2.92
C ILE A 151 -6.48 3.64 1.99
N VAL A 152 -7.07 2.54 1.58
CA VAL A 152 -8.24 2.53 0.71
C VAL A 152 -9.50 2.31 1.54
N CYS A 153 -10.32 3.35 1.66
CA CYS A 153 -11.54 3.32 2.47
C CYS A 153 -12.47 4.46 2.10
N ASP A 154 -13.74 4.38 2.45
CA ASP A 154 -14.63 5.52 2.31
C ASP A 154 -14.31 6.62 3.33
N LEU A 155 -14.46 7.88 2.89
CA LEU A 155 -14.23 9.07 3.71
C LEU A 155 -15.40 9.34 4.67
N THR A 156 -15.64 8.39 5.56
CA THR A 156 -16.66 8.54 6.62
C THR A 156 -16.23 9.57 7.66
N PRO A 157 -17.16 10.12 8.46
CA PRO A 157 -16.83 11.12 9.48
C PRO A 157 -15.71 10.70 10.42
N THR A 158 -15.66 9.42 10.81
CA THR A 158 -14.58 8.90 11.67
C THR A 158 -13.25 8.88 10.95
N MET A 159 -13.20 8.48 9.66
CA MET A 159 -11.98 8.50 8.86
C MET A 159 -11.46 9.91 8.62
N ILE A 160 -12.35 10.85 8.27
CA ILE A 160 -11.99 12.26 8.09
C ILE A 160 -11.36 12.83 9.38
N LYS A 161 -11.92 12.48 10.54
CA LYS A 161 -11.35 12.88 11.84
C LYS A 161 -9.93 12.31 12.02
N ARG A 162 -9.70 11.04 11.65
CA ARG A 162 -8.36 10.42 11.74
C ARG A 162 -7.38 11.10 10.79
N CYS A 163 -7.76 11.37 9.54
CA CYS A 163 -6.92 12.14 8.60
C CYS A 163 -6.47 13.48 9.18
N LYS A 164 -7.40 14.22 9.82
CA LYS A 164 -7.08 15.50 10.47
C LYS A 164 -6.12 15.33 11.66
N ASN A 165 -6.28 14.29 12.46
CA ASN A 165 -5.39 14.01 13.60
C ASN A 165 -3.95 13.72 13.15
N PHE A 166 -3.78 13.12 11.95
CA PHE A 166 -2.48 12.92 11.32
C PHE A 166 -2.00 14.12 10.49
N SER A 167 -2.69 15.26 10.56
CA SER A 167 -2.37 16.48 9.81
C SER A 167 -2.32 16.25 8.29
N LEU A 168 -3.11 15.32 7.79
CA LEU A 168 -3.21 15.08 6.35
C LEU A 168 -4.01 16.19 5.66
N THR A 169 -3.60 16.53 4.46
CA THR A 169 -4.24 17.52 3.59
C THR A 169 -5.27 16.85 2.69
N MET A 170 -6.48 17.39 2.62
CA MET A 170 -7.50 16.90 1.70
C MET A 170 -7.09 17.18 0.25
N THR A 171 -7.32 16.23 -0.64
CA THR A 171 -7.12 16.41 -2.09
C THR A 171 -8.07 17.49 -2.64
N ALA A 172 -7.66 18.14 -3.73
CA ALA A 172 -8.44 19.24 -4.32
C ALA A 172 -9.84 18.81 -4.80
N ASP A 173 -10.01 17.54 -5.14
CA ASP A 173 -11.30 16.95 -5.53
C ASP A 173 -12.15 16.48 -4.34
N GLY A 174 -11.61 16.57 -3.11
CA GLY A 174 -12.28 16.16 -1.89
C GLY A 174 -12.44 14.64 -1.73
N MET A 175 -11.78 13.85 -2.58
CA MET A 175 -11.97 12.39 -2.63
C MET A 175 -10.89 11.59 -1.88
N GLY A 176 -9.92 12.28 -1.29
CA GLY A 176 -8.82 11.66 -0.56
C GLY A 176 -8.11 12.63 0.38
N TYR A 177 -7.10 12.10 1.07
CA TYR A 177 -6.17 12.85 1.92
C TYR A 177 -4.74 12.38 1.67
N PHE A 178 -3.76 13.25 1.82
CA PHE A 178 -2.36 12.92 1.69
C PHE A 178 -1.48 13.72 2.65
N GLY A 179 -0.31 13.22 2.94
CA GLY A 179 0.67 13.93 3.75
C GLY A 179 1.94 13.12 3.96
N TYR A 180 2.92 13.77 4.62
CA TYR A 180 4.14 13.12 5.05
C TYR A 180 4.25 13.18 6.56
N ASN A 181 4.44 12.02 7.18
CA ASN A 181 4.69 11.93 8.60
C ASN A 181 6.20 11.84 8.86
N PRO A 182 6.83 12.90 9.43
CA PRO A 182 8.28 12.94 9.65
C PRO A 182 8.74 11.96 10.74
N ASN A 183 7.89 11.62 11.70
CA ASN A 183 8.24 10.70 12.77
C ASN A 183 8.39 9.28 12.24
N TYR A 184 7.50 8.89 11.32
CA TYR A 184 7.53 7.59 10.67
C TYR A 184 8.27 7.60 9.33
N LYS A 185 8.79 8.75 8.89
CA LYS A 185 9.42 8.91 7.55
C LYS A 185 8.61 8.25 6.45
N SER A 186 7.28 8.48 6.48
CA SER A 186 6.32 7.80 5.63
C SER A 186 5.39 8.78 4.94
N TYR A 187 5.16 8.56 3.65
CA TYR A 187 4.05 9.19 2.93
C TYR A 187 2.77 8.41 3.21
N ILE A 188 1.69 9.14 3.44
CA ILE A 188 0.38 8.59 3.72
C ILE A 188 -0.58 9.13 2.68
N GLU A 189 -1.31 8.25 2.05
CA GLU A 189 -2.39 8.59 1.13
C GLU A 189 -3.63 7.80 1.49
N VAL A 190 -4.71 8.52 1.76
CA VAL A 190 -6.04 7.95 2.03
C VAL A 190 -6.88 8.16 0.77
N ILE A 191 -7.31 7.07 0.17
CA ILE A 191 -7.97 7.05 -1.13
C ILE A 191 -9.38 6.50 -0.96
N SER A 192 -10.41 7.28 -1.35
CA SER A 192 -11.76 6.72 -1.40
C SER A 192 -11.89 5.71 -2.54
N PHE A 193 -12.82 4.76 -2.41
CA PHE A 193 -13.09 3.81 -3.49
C PHE A 193 -13.46 4.50 -4.80
N ASN A 194 -14.19 5.62 -4.72
CA ASN A 194 -14.55 6.40 -5.91
C ASN A 194 -13.30 7.00 -6.58
N GLN A 195 -12.37 7.53 -5.80
CA GLN A 195 -11.10 8.05 -6.31
C GLN A 195 -10.26 6.93 -6.91
N LEU A 196 -10.16 5.79 -6.23
CA LEU A 196 -9.42 4.62 -6.70
C LEU A 196 -9.86 4.21 -8.10
N VAL A 197 -11.18 3.97 -8.26
CA VAL A 197 -11.76 3.55 -9.54
C VAL A 197 -11.59 4.63 -10.61
N ARG A 198 -11.83 5.91 -10.27
CA ARG A 198 -11.67 7.02 -11.21
C ARG A 198 -10.23 7.16 -11.68
N SER A 199 -9.27 7.17 -10.76
CA SER A 199 -7.84 7.31 -11.08
C SER A 199 -7.35 6.14 -11.93
N ALA A 200 -7.75 4.91 -11.58
CA ALA A 200 -7.43 3.73 -12.37
C ALA A 200 -8.02 3.82 -13.79
N LYS A 201 -9.27 4.26 -13.92
CA LYS A 201 -9.92 4.45 -15.22
C LYS A 201 -9.21 5.52 -16.06
N GLU A 202 -8.84 6.66 -15.46
CA GLU A 202 -8.17 7.76 -16.17
C GLU A 202 -6.77 7.34 -16.63
N ARG A 203 -5.99 6.65 -15.79
CA ARG A 203 -4.68 6.11 -16.18
C ARG A 203 -4.77 5.13 -17.35
N ASN A 204 -5.70 4.19 -17.26
CA ASN A 204 -5.90 3.20 -18.31
C ASN A 204 -6.45 3.79 -19.60
N LYS A 205 -7.33 4.80 -19.51
CA LYS A 205 -7.83 5.50 -20.69
C LYS A 205 -6.70 6.09 -21.53
N ALA A 206 -5.78 6.80 -20.90
CA ALA A 206 -4.63 7.39 -21.60
C ALA A 206 -3.78 6.32 -22.32
N PHE A 207 -3.65 5.14 -21.72
CA PHE A 207 -2.95 3.99 -22.33
C PHE A 207 -3.75 3.39 -23.49
N PHE A 208 -5.04 3.12 -23.32
CA PHE A 208 -5.90 2.58 -24.37
C PHE A 208 -6.07 3.53 -25.55
N ASP A 209 -6.17 4.84 -25.30
CA ASP A 209 -6.21 5.86 -26.35
C ASP A 209 -4.93 5.81 -27.22
N LYS A 210 -3.76 5.65 -26.59
CA LYS A 210 -2.48 5.48 -27.27
C LYS A 210 -2.40 4.22 -28.13
N LEU A 211 -3.04 3.14 -27.69
CA LEU A 211 -3.11 1.87 -28.43
C LEU A 211 -4.22 1.83 -29.49
N GLY A 212 -5.03 2.89 -29.60
CA GLY A 212 -6.20 2.91 -30.49
C GLY A 212 -7.33 1.97 -30.02
N LEU A 213 -7.36 1.62 -28.74
CA LEU A 213 -8.33 0.70 -28.11
C LEU A 213 -9.39 1.45 -27.30
N SER A 214 -9.60 2.74 -27.58
CA SER A 214 -10.58 3.55 -26.83
C SER A 214 -11.95 2.88 -26.83
N SER A 215 -12.42 2.49 -25.68
CA SER A 215 -13.81 2.06 -25.49
C SER A 215 -14.71 3.30 -25.48
N ASN A 216 -15.65 3.33 -26.37
CA ASN A 216 -16.75 4.29 -26.43
C ASN A 216 -17.53 4.34 -25.11
#